data_c5045d89399f7a93ad0b606c9ffd4d7c
#
_entry.id   c5045d89399f7a93ad0b606c9ffd4d7c
#
_cell.length_a   1.000
_cell.length_b   1.000
_cell.length_c   1.000
_cell.angle_alpha   90.00
_cell.angle_beta   90.00
_cell.angle_gamma   90.00
#
_symmetry.space_group_name_H-M   'P 1'
#
loop_
_entity.id
_entity.type
_entity.pdbx_description
1 polymer ?
#
loop_
_entity_poly.entity_id
_entity_poly.type
_entity_poly.pdbx_seq_one_letter_code
_entity_poly.pdbx_strand_id
1 'polypeptide(L)'
;MSQPIKIAELFASLPSQVGAEYAYSQPITGLDVPGISAIYGLHLAIWQLRDQDLQRDFPLDTLNGRCGFLAWCVLHGRHEYAALSQLTPFWKTLSQRAILPHSEWSGGISRFLQLVIHGRSDLGIDPELKTSDAQRDALHWFFGSGGWQDLAVSAQDVPGWQRRFLLDQPDLLHSRFARLLLEKRPDLQAIFRQETIAGLAGFRSWLAQSAPHETGLPLLQKIPLQAWPEHTAQPFQRCNESFGVNLIGYAFGELGIGEDVRMAAHACQVAGIPFCVIDFAPGSNVRQQDRSIAQWVTDTPRYGINIVCLTAMEHLRLFLTRGAELFRGRYTIGYWPWELHNWPANWEHCFNLIDEAWASSRHIEQAMQRASPVPVHWMPMAVRLPDEVDTTALHQRSRFGLPPDKTLFVFSFDGNSFISRKNPLGVVEAFKRAFTTTDQHVGLVIKCMRPDSKNSIWKQILSAAQNDPRIFIIDAMLEKADVLELYRACDCFVSLHRAEGFGRGIAEAMLLGLQVIATDYGGNTDFCRAAGARLVPFRLQALEPGEYIEAVGQFWAEPNIGAAAHAMIDVANRLSRETESLPLGLGQRYNEIFSTTAIGVVYRRRIADLIELKRKS
;
A
#
# COMPACT_ATOMS: atom_id res chain seq x y z
N MET A 1 22.43 -22.95 -0.40
CA MET A 1 21.17 -22.14 -0.43
C MET A 1 21.21 -21.25 0.79
N SER A 2 21.29 -19.93 0.61
CA SER A 2 21.17 -18.97 1.70
C SER A 2 19.79 -19.14 2.36
N GLN A 3 19.70 -19.02 3.68
CA GLN A 3 18.41 -19.01 4.36
C GLN A 3 17.63 -17.77 3.88
N PRO A 4 16.33 -17.89 3.61
CA PRO A 4 15.54 -16.73 3.20
C PRO A 4 15.61 -15.64 4.28
N ILE A 5 15.78 -14.40 3.84
CA ILE A 5 15.83 -13.23 4.72
C ILE A 5 14.51 -13.14 5.48
N LYS A 6 14.58 -13.16 6.80
CA LYS A 6 13.40 -13.01 7.66
C LYS A 6 13.14 -11.51 7.88
N ILE A 7 12.28 -10.95 7.07
CA ILE A 7 11.93 -9.51 7.05
C ILE A 7 11.55 -9.00 8.43
N ALA A 8 10.72 -9.75 9.18
CA ALA A 8 10.32 -9.37 10.53
C ALA A 8 11.50 -9.20 11.49
N GLU A 9 12.52 -10.09 11.41
CA GLU A 9 13.71 -9.99 12.26
C GLU A 9 14.53 -8.74 11.93
N LEU A 10 14.59 -8.33 10.67
CA LEU A 10 15.27 -7.10 10.25
C LEU A 10 14.55 -5.86 10.77
N PHE A 11 13.23 -5.79 10.62
CA PHE A 11 12.45 -4.68 11.14
C PHE A 11 12.37 -4.62 12.66
N ALA A 12 12.53 -5.74 13.36
CA ALA A 12 12.58 -5.77 14.82
C ALA A 12 13.75 -4.95 15.41
N SER A 13 14.77 -4.62 14.60
CA SER A 13 15.86 -3.72 15.00
C SER A 13 15.46 -2.25 15.02
N LEU A 14 14.35 -1.87 14.40
CA LEU A 14 13.88 -0.49 14.38
C LEU A 14 13.22 -0.11 15.72
N PRO A 15 13.40 1.14 16.19
CA PRO A 15 12.68 1.61 17.36
C PRO A 15 11.17 1.66 17.10
N SER A 16 10.38 1.30 18.12
CA SER A 16 8.93 1.39 18.11
C SER A 16 8.42 2.64 18.81
N GLN A 17 7.20 3.09 18.49
CA GLN A 17 6.52 4.22 19.12
C GLN A 17 7.24 5.59 19.00
N VAL A 18 8.03 5.76 17.94
CA VAL A 18 8.82 6.99 17.70
C VAL A 18 8.41 7.73 16.43
N GLY A 19 7.38 7.26 15.75
CA GLY A 19 6.90 7.77 14.46
C GLY A 19 7.71 7.26 13.26
N ALA A 20 7.05 7.17 12.12
CA ALA A 20 7.60 6.55 10.91
C ALA A 20 8.86 7.27 10.39
N GLU A 21 8.85 8.59 10.36
CA GLU A 21 9.98 9.37 9.85
C GLU A 21 11.28 9.06 10.60
N TYR A 22 11.21 8.95 11.92
CA TYR A 22 12.37 8.59 12.73
C TYR A 22 12.71 7.09 12.62
N ALA A 23 11.73 6.20 12.79
CA ALA A 23 11.94 4.77 12.76
C ALA A 23 12.58 4.31 11.44
N TYR A 24 12.01 4.72 10.31
CA TYR A 24 12.53 4.34 9.00
C TYR A 24 13.82 5.06 8.60
N SER A 25 14.24 6.11 9.30
CA SER A 25 15.54 6.73 9.11
C SER A 25 16.67 6.02 9.85
N GLN A 26 16.39 4.97 10.63
CA GLN A 26 17.41 4.21 11.34
C GLN A 26 18.04 3.14 10.44
N PRO A 27 19.35 2.88 10.57
CA PRO A 27 20.02 1.85 9.82
C PRO A 27 19.61 0.45 10.31
N ILE A 28 19.49 -0.49 9.38
CA ILE A 28 19.25 -1.91 9.69
C ILE A 28 20.59 -2.59 10.02
N THR A 29 20.65 -3.20 11.19
CA THR A 29 21.86 -3.88 11.66
C THR A 29 22.25 -5.03 10.72
N GLY A 30 23.51 -5.07 10.32
CA GLY A 30 24.07 -6.12 9.44
C GLY A 30 23.75 -5.98 7.95
N LEU A 31 23.05 -4.93 7.56
CA LEU A 31 22.76 -4.62 6.16
C LEU A 31 23.46 -3.32 5.74
N ASP A 32 24.78 -3.34 5.69
CA ASP A 32 25.58 -2.22 5.18
C ASP A 32 26.30 -2.58 3.87
N VAL A 33 26.67 -1.54 3.14
CA VAL A 33 27.61 -1.61 2.03
C VAL A 33 28.88 -0.87 2.48
N PRO A 34 29.95 -1.61 2.82
CA PRO A 34 31.17 -1.03 3.38
C PRO A 34 31.72 0.10 2.51
N GLY A 35 32.05 1.21 3.12
CA GLY A 35 32.59 2.39 2.42
C GLY A 35 31.56 3.23 1.64
N ILE A 36 30.33 2.78 1.53
CA ILE A 36 29.23 3.50 0.83
C ILE A 36 28.16 3.95 1.82
N SER A 37 27.28 3.06 2.28
CA SER A 37 26.20 3.41 3.19
C SER A 37 25.60 2.17 3.87
N ALA A 38 24.90 2.38 4.98
CA ALA A 38 23.97 1.39 5.53
C ALA A 38 22.69 1.31 4.68
N ILE A 39 21.96 0.19 4.80
CA ILE A 39 20.56 0.08 4.41
C ILE A 39 19.72 0.56 5.59
N TYR A 40 18.82 1.50 5.36
CA TYR A 40 17.92 2.06 6.36
C TYR A 40 16.56 1.37 6.34
N GLY A 41 15.78 1.53 7.39
CA GLY A 41 14.42 0.99 7.46
C GLY A 41 13.55 1.39 6.25
N LEU A 42 13.71 2.63 5.75
CA LEU A 42 13.02 3.10 4.55
C LEU A 42 13.38 2.30 3.29
N HIS A 43 14.65 1.99 3.10
CA HIS A 43 15.12 1.14 2.01
C HIS A 43 14.50 -0.26 2.11
N LEU A 44 14.52 -0.84 3.31
CA LEU A 44 13.94 -2.16 3.54
C LEU A 44 12.42 -2.18 3.30
N ALA A 45 11.72 -1.10 3.67
CA ALA A 45 10.29 -0.95 3.41
C ALA A 45 9.96 -0.89 1.90
N ILE A 46 10.76 -0.16 1.12
CA ILE A 46 10.64 -0.14 -0.35
C ILE A 46 10.90 -1.54 -0.93
N TRP A 47 11.97 -2.20 -0.48
CA TRP A 47 12.33 -3.53 -0.92
C TRP A 47 11.25 -4.58 -0.60
N GLN A 48 10.61 -4.47 0.56
CA GLN A 48 9.50 -5.35 0.96
C GLN A 48 8.27 -5.17 0.05
N LEU A 49 7.93 -3.94 -0.33
CA LEU A 49 6.78 -3.67 -1.21
C LEU A 49 6.99 -4.12 -2.66
N ARG A 50 8.22 -4.42 -3.05
CA ARG A 50 8.63 -4.74 -4.42
C ARG A 50 9.16 -6.18 -4.52
N ASP A 51 8.34 -7.15 -4.07
CA ASP A 51 8.69 -8.58 -4.02
C ASP A 51 8.89 -9.20 -5.40
N GLN A 52 8.18 -8.73 -6.42
CA GLN A 52 8.21 -9.29 -7.76
C GLN A 52 9.41 -8.87 -8.59
N ASP A 53 10.04 -7.74 -8.28
CA ASP A 53 11.17 -7.18 -9.03
C ASP A 53 12.39 -6.91 -8.15
N LEU A 54 12.32 -5.97 -7.19
CA LEU A 54 13.52 -5.57 -6.43
C LEU A 54 14.08 -6.68 -5.55
N GLN A 55 13.24 -7.54 -4.97
CA GLN A 55 13.71 -8.67 -4.18
C GLN A 55 14.42 -9.71 -5.04
N ARG A 56 13.93 -9.94 -6.24
CA ARG A 56 14.54 -10.85 -7.21
C ARG A 56 15.85 -10.28 -7.76
N ASP A 57 15.86 -9.02 -8.17
CA ASP A 57 16.96 -8.40 -8.90
C ASP A 57 18.10 -7.95 -7.95
N PHE A 58 17.75 -7.62 -6.70
CA PHE A 58 18.68 -7.12 -5.67
C PHE A 58 18.52 -7.88 -4.35
N PRO A 59 19.00 -9.12 -4.24
CA PRO A 59 18.93 -9.89 -3.00
C PRO A 59 19.83 -9.27 -1.91
N LEU A 60 19.24 -8.94 -0.74
CA LEU A 60 19.95 -8.24 0.33
C LEU A 60 20.92 -9.13 1.14
N ASP A 61 20.90 -10.44 0.97
CA ASP A 61 21.85 -11.38 1.57
C ASP A 61 23.25 -11.28 0.93
N THR A 62 23.36 -10.71 -0.25
CA THR A 62 24.65 -10.50 -0.95
C THR A 62 25.08 -9.04 -0.92
N LEU A 63 26.39 -8.81 -0.86
CA LEU A 63 26.96 -7.45 -0.93
C LEU A 63 26.64 -6.79 -2.27
N ASN A 64 26.73 -7.53 -3.37
CA ASN A 64 26.43 -7.02 -4.71
C ASN A 64 24.95 -6.63 -4.85
N GLY A 65 24.02 -7.45 -4.31
CA GLY A 65 22.61 -7.14 -4.29
C GLY A 65 22.29 -5.87 -3.47
N ARG A 66 22.91 -5.72 -2.29
CA ARG A 66 22.77 -4.49 -1.48
C ARG A 66 23.31 -3.26 -2.21
N CYS A 67 24.47 -3.37 -2.83
CA CYS A 67 25.06 -2.26 -3.59
C CYS A 67 24.18 -1.88 -4.80
N GLY A 68 23.74 -2.86 -5.58
CA GLY A 68 22.84 -2.65 -6.71
C GLY A 68 21.50 -2.04 -6.29
N PHE A 69 20.96 -2.47 -5.15
CA PHE A 69 19.74 -1.89 -4.61
C PHE A 69 19.90 -0.42 -4.19
N LEU A 70 20.99 -0.07 -3.50
CA LEU A 70 21.26 1.33 -3.17
C LEU A 70 21.50 2.17 -4.43
N ALA A 71 22.15 1.62 -5.46
CA ALA A 71 22.30 2.28 -6.75
C ALA A 71 20.94 2.51 -7.42
N TRP A 72 20.06 1.51 -7.41
CA TRP A 72 18.67 1.67 -7.87
C TRP A 72 17.93 2.77 -7.09
N CYS A 73 18.08 2.82 -5.77
CA CYS A 73 17.47 3.87 -4.95
C CYS A 73 17.90 5.28 -5.38
N VAL A 74 19.18 5.44 -5.74
CA VAL A 74 19.72 6.73 -6.20
C VAL A 74 19.29 7.06 -7.62
N LEU A 75 19.27 6.08 -8.53
CA LEU A 75 19.00 6.30 -9.95
C LEU A 75 17.51 6.42 -10.27
N HIS A 76 16.70 5.60 -9.61
CA HIS A 76 15.27 5.44 -9.91
C HIS A 76 14.37 5.70 -8.69
N GLY A 77 14.66 5.05 -7.57
CA GLY A 77 13.81 5.05 -6.38
C GLY A 77 13.47 6.44 -5.85
N ARG A 78 14.40 7.38 -5.87
CA ARG A 78 14.18 8.78 -5.43
C ARG A 78 13.12 9.53 -6.24
N HIS A 79 12.85 9.10 -7.47
CA HIS A 79 11.84 9.69 -8.34
C HIS A 79 10.47 9.01 -8.17
N GLU A 80 10.48 7.77 -7.71
CA GLU A 80 9.27 6.99 -7.41
C GLU A 80 8.73 7.26 -6.00
N TYR A 81 9.64 7.41 -5.03
CA TYR A 81 9.32 7.49 -3.60
C TYR A 81 9.79 8.81 -2.99
N ALA A 82 8.87 9.73 -2.76
CA ALA A 82 9.20 11.05 -2.19
C ALA A 82 9.87 10.94 -0.81
N ALA A 83 9.49 9.95 0.01
CA ALA A 83 10.11 9.71 1.30
C ALA A 83 11.61 9.41 1.20
N LEU A 84 12.06 8.76 0.12
CA LEU A 84 13.48 8.46 -0.10
C LEU A 84 14.31 9.73 -0.28
N SER A 85 13.76 10.74 -0.96
CA SER A 85 14.43 12.05 -1.10
C SER A 85 14.56 12.78 0.26
N GLN A 86 13.69 12.46 1.22
CA GLN A 86 13.69 13.02 2.57
C GLN A 86 14.59 12.25 3.56
N LEU A 87 15.19 11.11 3.16
CA LEU A 87 16.05 10.30 4.00
C LEU A 87 17.44 10.96 4.21
N THR A 88 17.45 12.03 5.00
CA THR A 88 18.63 12.87 5.26
C THR A 88 19.90 12.09 5.65
N PRO A 89 19.88 11.07 6.56
CA PRO A 89 21.09 10.34 6.94
C PRO A 89 21.75 9.63 5.75
N PHE A 90 20.96 9.08 4.83
CA PHE A 90 21.45 8.43 3.62
C PHE A 90 22.15 9.42 2.70
N TRP A 91 21.50 10.53 2.34
CA TRP A 91 22.07 11.53 1.44
C TRP A 91 23.28 12.23 2.04
N LYS A 92 23.27 12.49 3.36
CA LYS A 92 24.42 13.01 4.08
C LYS A 92 25.62 12.05 4.01
N THR A 93 25.38 10.75 4.12
CA THR A 93 26.41 9.73 3.98
C THR A 93 26.94 9.68 2.54
N LEU A 94 26.08 9.71 1.54
CA LEU A 94 26.46 9.70 0.14
C LEU A 94 27.22 10.96 -0.30
N SER A 95 27.02 12.09 0.39
CA SER A 95 27.76 13.33 0.15
C SER A 95 29.21 13.30 0.66
N GLN A 96 29.61 12.27 1.40
CA GLN A 96 30.99 12.11 1.88
C GLN A 96 31.89 11.64 0.74
N ARG A 97 33.21 11.83 0.94
CA ARG A 97 34.22 11.31 0.01
C ARG A 97 34.20 9.78 -0.02
N ALA A 98 34.34 9.21 -1.21
CA ALA A 98 34.50 7.79 -1.37
C ALA A 98 35.87 7.33 -0.78
N ILE A 99 35.91 6.10 -0.28
CA ILE A 99 37.14 5.47 0.22
C ILE A 99 37.70 4.66 -0.94
N LEU A 100 38.61 5.28 -1.71
CA LEU A 100 39.18 4.71 -2.93
C LEU A 100 40.69 4.64 -2.84
N PRO A 101 41.34 3.80 -3.68
CA PRO A 101 42.79 3.85 -3.85
C PRO A 101 43.27 5.27 -4.21
N HIS A 102 44.36 5.67 -3.62
CA HIS A 102 44.88 7.03 -3.80
C HIS A 102 45.27 7.29 -5.26
N SER A 103 44.78 8.36 -5.81
CA SER A 103 45.18 8.96 -7.07
C SER A 103 44.98 10.48 -6.99
N GLU A 104 45.41 11.21 -8.00
CA GLU A 104 45.17 12.64 -8.10
C GLU A 104 43.65 12.96 -8.24
N TRP A 105 42.80 12.01 -8.68
CA TRP A 105 41.38 12.15 -8.92
C TRP A 105 40.52 11.63 -7.76
N SER A 106 41.05 10.73 -6.93
CA SER A 106 40.29 10.09 -5.83
C SER A 106 39.62 11.10 -4.90
N GLY A 107 40.27 12.23 -4.64
CA GLY A 107 39.76 13.31 -3.80
C GLY A 107 38.50 14.02 -4.34
N GLY A 108 38.13 13.81 -5.60
CA GLY A 108 36.96 14.38 -6.25
C GLY A 108 35.74 13.46 -6.26
N ILE A 109 35.85 12.21 -5.87
CA ILE A 109 34.81 11.21 -5.93
C ILE A 109 33.99 11.19 -4.62
N SER A 110 32.68 11.40 -4.71
CA SER A 110 31.75 11.18 -3.60
C SER A 110 31.23 9.74 -3.60
N ARG A 111 30.77 9.25 -2.45
CA ARG A 111 30.08 7.95 -2.35
C ARG A 111 28.83 7.91 -3.26
N PHE A 112 28.17 9.05 -3.45
CA PHE A 112 27.10 9.20 -4.43
C PHE A 112 27.57 8.83 -5.84
N LEU A 113 28.65 9.47 -6.32
CA LEU A 113 29.18 9.20 -7.65
C LEU A 113 29.67 7.76 -7.78
N GLN A 114 30.36 7.22 -6.77
CA GLN A 114 30.79 5.82 -6.74
C GLN A 114 29.58 4.87 -6.89
N LEU A 115 28.50 5.11 -6.16
CA LEU A 115 27.28 4.29 -6.21
C LEU A 115 26.58 4.40 -7.57
N VAL A 116 26.52 5.60 -8.15
CA VAL A 116 25.99 5.83 -9.50
C VAL A 116 26.77 5.04 -10.54
N ILE A 117 28.10 5.10 -10.52
CA ILE A 117 28.94 4.33 -11.47
C ILE A 117 28.71 2.84 -11.31
N HIS A 118 28.56 2.35 -10.08
CA HIS A 118 28.23 0.94 -9.84
C HIS A 118 26.91 0.53 -10.51
N GLY A 119 25.90 1.40 -10.52
CA GLY A 119 24.59 1.13 -11.15
C GLY A 119 24.54 1.37 -12.66
N ARG A 120 25.58 1.94 -13.28
CA ARG A 120 25.64 2.34 -14.69
C ARG A 120 26.70 1.55 -15.46
N SER A 121 26.50 0.24 -15.57
CA SER A 121 27.40 -0.66 -16.32
C SER A 121 27.53 -0.32 -17.81
N ASP A 122 26.54 0.40 -18.36
CA ASP A 122 26.53 0.91 -19.74
C ASP A 122 27.65 1.92 -20.02
N LEU A 123 28.22 2.57 -19.00
CA LEU A 123 29.31 3.53 -19.15
C LEU A 123 30.66 2.89 -19.43
N GLY A 124 30.83 1.59 -19.19
CA GLY A 124 32.10 0.89 -19.36
C GLY A 124 33.20 1.35 -18.39
N ILE A 125 32.86 2.02 -17.29
CA ILE A 125 33.78 2.47 -16.24
C ILE A 125 33.85 1.38 -15.16
N ASP A 126 35.07 1.09 -14.65
CA ASP A 126 35.23 0.15 -13.54
C ASP A 126 34.34 0.59 -12.34
N PRO A 127 33.34 -0.22 -11.95
CA PRO A 127 32.42 0.16 -10.90
C PRO A 127 33.06 0.32 -9.52
N GLU A 128 34.21 -0.29 -9.31
CA GLU A 128 34.95 -0.16 -8.06
C GLU A 128 35.93 1.02 -8.03
N LEU A 129 36.12 1.72 -9.16
CA LEU A 129 36.97 2.91 -9.31
C LEU A 129 38.40 2.69 -8.77
N LYS A 130 38.96 1.50 -9.02
CA LYS A 130 40.28 1.09 -8.48
C LYS A 130 41.45 1.82 -9.10
N THR A 131 41.30 2.31 -10.33
CA THR A 131 42.40 2.95 -11.09
C THR A 131 42.19 4.46 -11.19
N SER A 132 43.31 5.20 -11.38
CA SER A 132 43.27 6.64 -11.64
C SER A 132 42.44 6.98 -12.88
N ASP A 133 42.51 6.15 -13.92
CA ASP A 133 41.75 6.32 -15.16
C ASP A 133 40.25 6.16 -14.92
N ALA A 134 39.82 5.12 -14.20
CA ALA A 134 38.39 4.94 -13.88
C ALA A 134 37.83 6.10 -13.04
N GLN A 135 38.62 6.61 -12.09
CA GLN A 135 38.22 7.76 -11.26
C GLN A 135 38.10 9.05 -12.09
N ARG A 136 39.08 9.26 -13.00
CA ARG A 136 39.05 10.37 -13.95
C ARG A 136 37.82 10.27 -14.87
N ASP A 137 37.56 9.09 -15.40
CA ASP A 137 36.50 8.85 -16.35
C ASP A 137 35.10 9.07 -15.69
N ALA A 138 34.95 8.66 -14.44
CA ALA A 138 33.74 8.94 -13.66
C ALA A 138 33.49 10.45 -13.46
N LEU A 139 34.55 11.20 -13.10
CA LEU A 139 34.46 12.66 -12.97
C LEU A 139 34.16 13.35 -14.30
N HIS A 140 34.81 12.90 -15.39
CA HIS A 140 34.57 13.43 -16.72
C HIS A 140 33.13 13.15 -17.19
N TRP A 141 32.66 11.91 -17.03
CA TRP A 141 31.26 11.61 -17.38
C TRP A 141 30.29 12.50 -16.60
N PHE A 142 30.47 12.64 -15.31
CA PHE A 142 29.53 13.37 -14.47
C PHE A 142 29.58 14.88 -14.72
N PHE A 143 30.75 15.51 -14.67
CA PHE A 143 30.91 16.96 -14.77
C PHE A 143 31.31 17.45 -16.16
N GLY A 144 31.95 16.63 -16.96
CA GLY A 144 32.47 17.01 -18.27
C GLY A 144 31.53 16.68 -19.45
N SER A 145 30.71 15.64 -19.34
CA SER A 145 29.88 15.13 -20.44
C SER A 145 28.39 15.11 -20.14
N GLY A 146 27.92 15.79 -19.09
CA GLY A 146 26.50 15.96 -18.82
C GLY A 146 25.83 14.85 -17.98
N GLY A 147 26.56 13.90 -17.41
CA GLY A 147 25.99 12.85 -16.56
C GLY A 147 25.13 13.36 -15.39
N TRP A 148 25.42 14.54 -14.87
CA TRP A 148 24.61 15.22 -13.88
C TRP A 148 23.21 15.61 -14.42
N GLN A 149 23.10 15.93 -15.72
CA GLN A 149 21.82 16.23 -16.37
C GLN A 149 20.98 14.95 -16.54
N ASP A 150 21.65 13.86 -16.98
CA ASP A 150 20.99 12.55 -17.12
C ASP A 150 20.37 12.09 -15.81
N LEU A 151 20.98 12.47 -14.67
CA LEU A 151 20.49 12.12 -13.34
C LEU A 151 19.57 13.18 -12.72
N ALA A 152 19.27 14.28 -13.42
CA ALA A 152 18.53 15.41 -12.88
C ALA A 152 19.10 15.95 -11.53
N VAL A 153 20.44 15.94 -11.39
CA VAL A 153 21.14 16.41 -10.18
C VAL A 153 21.23 17.94 -10.20
N SER A 154 20.83 18.58 -9.12
CA SER A 154 20.96 20.03 -8.94
C SER A 154 22.29 20.41 -8.26
N ALA A 155 22.63 21.71 -8.31
CA ALA A 155 23.81 22.20 -7.60
C ALA A 155 23.75 22.00 -6.08
N GLN A 156 22.56 21.87 -5.51
CA GLN A 156 22.35 21.61 -4.07
C GLN A 156 22.63 20.16 -3.68
N ASP A 157 22.56 19.24 -4.64
CA ASP A 157 22.80 17.80 -4.42
C ASP A 157 24.31 17.47 -4.46
N VAL A 158 25.15 18.38 -4.89
CA VAL A 158 26.61 18.18 -5.03
C VAL A 158 27.34 18.82 -3.85
N PRO A 159 28.22 18.07 -3.14
CA PRO A 159 28.95 18.63 -2.01
C PRO A 159 29.89 19.76 -2.39
N GLY A 160 29.91 20.86 -1.63
CA GLY A 160 30.77 22.02 -1.87
C GLY A 160 32.27 21.71 -1.92
N TRP A 161 32.74 20.63 -1.28
CA TRP A 161 34.13 20.18 -1.35
C TRP A 161 34.51 19.62 -2.74
N GLN A 162 33.54 19.04 -3.51
CA GLN A 162 33.79 18.61 -4.90
C GLN A 162 34.05 19.84 -5.80
N ARG A 163 33.26 20.90 -5.61
CA ARG A 163 33.54 22.17 -6.31
C ARG A 163 34.95 22.67 -6.01
N ARG A 164 35.32 22.76 -4.71
CA ARG A 164 36.67 23.20 -4.32
C ARG A 164 37.73 22.32 -4.95
N PHE A 165 37.58 21.00 -4.90
CA PHE A 165 38.54 20.05 -5.48
C PHE A 165 38.71 20.26 -6.99
N LEU A 166 37.64 20.40 -7.75
CA LEU A 166 37.67 20.49 -9.21
C LEU A 166 38.08 21.88 -9.72
N LEU A 167 37.66 22.92 -9.04
CA LEU A 167 38.03 24.31 -9.43
C LEU A 167 39.33 24.80 -8.82
N ASP A 168 39.91 24.04 -7.87
CA ASP A 168 41.21 24.33 -7.32
C ASP A 168 42.33 24.21 -8.41
N GLN A 169 43.36 25.04 -8.27
CA GLN A 169 44.49 25.07 -9.20
C GLN A 169 45.69 24.35 -8.57
N PRO A 170 45.88 23.06 -8.86
CA PRO A 170 47.03 22.29 -8.33
C PRO A 170 48.37 22.69 -8.94
N ASP A 171 48.29 23.35 -10.08
CA ASP A 171 49.44 23.94 -10.79
C ASP A 171 49.11 25.40 -11.19
N LEU A 172 50.10 26.12 -11.70
CA LEU A 172 49.96 27.53 -12.08
C LEU A 172 49.17 27.74 -13.39
N LEU A 173 48.84 26.68 -14.11
CA LEU A 173 48.24 26.76 -15.45
C LEU A 173 46.72 26.50 -15.44
N HIS A 174 46.26 25.42 -14.81
CA HIS A 174 44.90 24.93 -14.94
C HIS A 174 44.29 24.43 -13.63
N SER A 175 42.97 24.62 -13.47
CA SER A 175 42.17 23.91 -12.47
C SER A 175 42.12 22.40 -12.80
N ARG A 176 41.86 21.55 -11.78
CA ARG A 176 41.67 20.11 -12.03
C ARG A 176 40.55 19.85 -13.05
N PHE A 177 39.49 20.64 -13.05
CA PHE A 177 38.41 20.52 -14.05
C PHE A 177 38.91 20.84 -15.47
N ALA A 178 39.70 21.88 -15.64
CA ALA A 178 40.28 22.23 -16.94
C ALA A 178 41.23 21.11 -17.45
N ARG A 179 42.05 20.55 -16.56
CA ARG A 179 42.92 19.39 -16.90
C ARG A 179 42.07 18.16 -17.26
N LEU A 180 41.02 17.87 -16.52
CA LEU A 180 40.09 16.78 -16.79
C LEU A 180 39.50 16.85 -18.21
N LEU A 181 39.09 18.04 -18.64
CA LEU A 181 38.61 18.26 -20.00
C LEU A 181 39.69 18.07 -21.05
N LEU A 182 40.88 18.63 -20.85
CA LEU A 182 42.01 18.45 -21.77
C LEU A 182 42.41 16.98 -21.94
N GLU A 183 42.49 16.24 -20.85
CA GLU A 183 42.90 14.82 -20.88
C GLU A 183 41.89 13.93 -21.59
N LYS A 184 40.60 14.27 -21.54
CA LYS A 184 39.50 13.45 -22.08
C LYS A 184 38.92 13.96 -23.41
N ARG A 185 39.36 15.13 -23.91
CA ARG A 185 38.87 15.77 -25.14
C ARG A 185 40.02 15.94 -26.14
N PRO A 186 40.31 14.91 -27.00
CA PRO A 186 41.38 14.99 -28.00
C PRO A 186 41.22 16.16 -28.99
N ASP A 187 39.97 16.58 -29.26
CA ASP A 187 39.68 17.76 -30.07
C ASP A 187 40.22 19.03 -29.45
N LEU A 188 40.05 19.21 -28.13
CA LEU A 188 40.63 20.36 -27.42
C LEU A 188 42.14 20.35 -27.40
N GLN A 189 42.76 19.15 -27.27
CA GLN A 189 44.22 18.99 -27.36
C GLN A 189 44.77 19.37 -28.74
N ALA A 190 44.04 18.98 -29.79
CA ALA A 190 44.44 19.26 -31.16
C ALA A 190 44.35 20.76 -31.50
N ILE A 191 43.30 21.45 -31.00
CA ILE A 191 43.08 22.86 -31.27
C ILE A 191 43.95 23.75 -30.40
N PHE A 192 44.08 23.41 -29.09
CA PHE A 192 44.74 24.25 -28.10
C PHE A 192 46.06 23.59 -27.64
N ARG A 193 47.11 23.77 -28.45
CA ARG A 193 48.45 23.21 -28.10
C ARG A 193 48.97 23.88 -26.84
N GLN A 194 49.05 23.10 -25.74
CA GLN A 194 49.42 23.62 -24.43
C GLN A 194 50.87 24.06 -24.28
N GLU A 195 51.71 23.71 -25.25
CA GLU A 195 53.11 24.10 -25.31
C GLU A 195 53.30 25.55 -25.85
N THR A 196 52.24 26.14 -26.32
CA THR A 196 52.28 27.50 -26.92
C THR A 196 51.48 28.51 -26.11
N ILE A 197 51.93 29.75 -26.02
CA ILE A 197 51.24 30.85 -25.35
C ILE A 197 49.85 31.06 -26.02
N ALA A 198 49.78 30.97 -27.33
CA ALA A 198 48.51 31.12 -28.09
C ALA A 198 47.54 29.98 -27.78
N GLY A 199 47.99 28.75 -27.68
CA GLY A 199 47.18 27.59 -27.30
C GLY A 199 46.64 27.72 -25.87
N LEU A 200 47.47 28.11 -24.91
CA LEU A 200 47.08 28.38 -23.54
C LEU A 200 46.03 29.50 -23.44
N ALA A 201 46.22 30.61 -24.14
CA ALA A 201 45.29 31.73 -24.18
C ALA A 201 43.95 31.35 -24.86
N GLY A 202 44.03 30.59 -25.96
CA GLY A 202 42.86 30.07 -26.66
C GLY A 202 42.04 29.12 -25.81
N PHE A 203 42.67 28.19 -25.11
CA PHE A 203 41.99 27.28 -24.22
C PHE A 203 41.28 27.99 -23.02
N ARG A 204 41.92 28.98 -22.44
CA ARG A 204 41.31 29.81 -21.40
C ARG A 204 40.11 30.59 -21.91
N SER A 205 40.19 31.13 -23.13
CA SER A 205 39.03 31.79 -23.78
C SER A 205 37.90 30.82 -24.02
N TRP A 206 38.19 29.63 -24.55
CA TRP A 206 37.20 28.55 -24.73
C TRP A 206 36.58 28.13 -23.40
N LEU A 207 37.36 27.92 -22.35
CA LEU A 207 36.90 27.53 -21.03
C LEU A 207 35.93 28.59 -20.44
N ALA A 208 36.16 29.86 -20.72
CA ALA A 208 35.30 30.93 -20.24
C ALA A 208 34.00 31.11 -21.06
N GLN A 209 34.07 30.88 -22.38
CA GLN A 209 32.98 31.23 -23.31
C GLN A 209 32.16 30.00 -23.76
N SER A 210 32.80 28.89 -24.09
CA SER A 210 32.16 27.72 -24.69
C SER A 210 31.92 26.61 -23.69
N ALA A 211 32.86 26.31 -22.78
CA ALA A 211 32.73 25.26 -21.81
C ALA A 211 31.44 25.35 -20.94
N PRO A 212 30.92 26.54 -20.58
CA PRO A 212 29.64 26.62 -19.86
C PRO A 212 28.44 26.04 -20.62
N HIS A 213 28.50 25.98 -21.94
CA HIS A 213 27.45 25.41 -22.78
C HIS A 213 27.64 23.93 -23.10
N GLU A 214 28.86 23.43 -22.98
CA GLU A 214 29.24 22.06 -23.36
C GLU A 214 29.49 21.13 -22.18
N THR A 215 29.59 21.67 -20.95
CA THR A 215 30.02 20.91 -19.77
C THR A 215 29.22 21.26 -18.52
N GLY A 216 29.48 20.58 -17.42
CA GLY A 216 28.93 20.86 -16.09
C GLY A 216 29.58 22.05 -15.34
N LEU A 217 30.35 22.89 -16.03
CA LEU A 217 30.95 24.06 -15.40
C LEU A 217 29.93 25.00 -14.73
N PRO A 218 28.76 25.30 -15.31
CA PRO A 218 27.73 26.10 -14.64
C PRO A 218 27.19 25.42 -13.37
N LEU A 219 27.06 24.09 -13.35
CA LEU A 219 26.70 23.36 -12.14
C LEU A 219 27.75 23.56 -11.06
N LEU A 220 29.04 23.33 -11.38
CA LEU A 220 30.14 23.51 -10.45
C LEU A 220 30.19 24.91 -9.86
N GLN A 221 29.96 25.94 -10.67
CA GLN A 221 29.96 27.35 -10.24
C GLN A 221 28.81 27.68 -9.28
N LYS A 222 27.67 27.02 -9.43
CA LYS A 222 26.46 27.25 -8.60
C LYS A 222 26.45 26.45 -7.29
N ILE A 223 27.33 25.46 -7.12
CA ILE A 223 27.39 24.66 -5.89
C ILE A 223 27.72 25.57 -4.70
N PRO A 224 26.94 25.56 -3.62
CA PRO A 224 27.24 26.34 -2.43
C PRO A 224 28.58 25.93 -1.80
N LEU A 225 29.36 26.90 -1.34
CA LEU A 225 30.62 26.64 -0.63
C LEU A 225 30.41 26.20 0.84
N GLN A 226 29.23 26.47 1.39
CA GLN A 226 28.85 26.08 2.74
C GLN A 226 28.48 24.58 2.78
N ALA A 227 28.68 23.96 3.94
CA ALA A 227 28.19 22.61 4.20
C ALA A 227 26.68 22.53 3.92
N TRP A 228 26.21 21.34 3.56
CA TRP A 228 24.77 21.03 3.44
C TRP A 228 24.04 21.72 4.56
N PRO A 229 22.92 22.44 4.27
CA PRO A 229 22.09 22.95 5.34
C PRO A 229 21.76 21.76 6.24
N GLU A 230 22.09 21.86 7.51
CA GLU A 230 21.55 20.93 8.48
C GLU A 230 20.04 21.08 8.34
N HIS A 231 19.39 20.08 7.79
CA HIS A 231 17.98 19.91 8.03
C HIS A 231 17.88 19.62 9.53
N THR A 232 17.96 20.69 10.32
CA THR A 232 17.45 20.65 11.67
C THR A 232 16.01 20.22 11.51
N ALA A 233 15.68 19.04 12.03
CA ALA A 233 14.31 18.69 12.27
C ALA A 233 13.68 19.94 12.89
N GLN A 234 12.83 20.63 12.11
CA GLN A 234 12.17 21.82 12.66
C GLN A 234 11.41 21.30 13.86
N PRO A 235 11.59 21.92 15.05
CA PRO A 235 10.83 21.50 16.21
C PRO A 235 9.38 21.55 15.81
N PHE A 236 8.68 20.48 16.09
CA PHE A 236 7.29 20.22 15.80
C PHE A 236 6.47 21.50 16.00
N GLN A 237 6.21 22.27 14.95
CA GLN A 237 5.23 23.34 15.03
C GLN A 237 3.89 22.63 15.21
N ARG A 238 3.32 22.71 16.41
CA ARG A 238 1.95 22.29 16.68
C ARG A 238 1.08 22.99 15.65
N CYS A 239 0.60 22.25 14.66
CA CYS A 239 -0.41 22.77 13.75
C CYS A 239 -1.62 23.11 14.63
N ASN A 240 -1.96 24.38 14.71
CA ASN A 240 -3.22 24.89 15.27
C ASN A 240 -4.35 24.54 14.28
N GLU A 241 -4.53 23.25 14.01
CA GLU A 241 -5.50 22.79 13.05
C GLU A 241 -6.87 22.70 13.70
N SER A 242 -7.89 23.12 12.96
CA SER A 242 -9.28 23.12 13.38
C SER A 242 -9.77 21.69 13.68
N PHE A 243 -10.79 21.59 14.55
CA PHE A 243 -11.50 20.33 14.80
C PHE A 243 -11.99 19.71 13.51
N GLY A 244 -11.67 18.43 13.29
CA GLY A 244 -12.05 17.68 12.12
C GLY A 244 -11.05 16.59 11.76
N VAL A 245 -11.31 15.87 10.67
CA VAL A 245 -10.49 14.73 10.24
C VAL A 245 -10.20 14.77 8.74
N ASN A 246 -9.02 14.30 8.36
CA ASN A 246 -8.69 13.97 6.98
C ASN A 246 -8.91 12.47 6.81
N LEU A 247 -9.85 12.07 5.97
CA LEU A 247 -10.08 10.69 5.59
C LEU A 247 -9.22 10.36 4.38
N ILE A 248 -8.38 9.34 4.46
CA ILE A 248 -7.43 9.02 3.41
C ILE A 248 -7.68 7.59 2.94
N GLY A 249 -7.87 7.39 1.63
CA GLY A 249 -8.15 6.06 1.08
C GLY A 249 -8.49 6.09 -0.39
N TYR A 250 -8.96 4.99 -0.94
CA TYR A 250 -9.35 4.85 -2.35
C TYR A 250 -10.73 5.44 -2.60
N ALA A 251 -10.83 6.77 -2.61
CA ALA A 251 -12.12 7.48 -2.71
C ALA A 251 -12.95 7.05 -3.93
N PHE A 252 -12.29 6.82 -5.05
CA PHE A 252 -12.90 6.44 -6.32
C PHE A 252 -12.80 4.95 -6.66
N GLY A 253 -12.09 4.16 -5.83
CA GLY A 253 -11.82 2.74 -6.09
C GLY A 253 -13.03 1.84 -5.83
N GLU A 254 -13.41 1.04 -6.83
CA GLU A 254 -14.52 0.08 -6.75
C GLU A 254 -14.05 -1.26 -6.16
N LEU A 255 -13.75 -1.24 -4.87
CA LEU A 255 -13.35 -2.40 -4.07
C LEU A 255 -13.73 -2.18 -2.61
N GLY A 256 -13.70 -3.25 -1.80
CA GLY A 256 -14.12 -3.21 -0.40
C GLY A 256 -13.42 -2.13 0.44
N ILE A 257 -12.11 -1.97 0.29
CA ILE A 257 -11.33 -0.94 0.99
C ILE A 257 -11.71 0.48 0.53
N GLY A 258 -12.13 0.67 -0.74
CA GLY A 258 -12.68 1.94 -1.21
C GLY A 258 -13.99 2.30 -0.51
N GLU A 259 -14.85 1.30 -0.26
CA GLU A 259 -16.06 1.50 0.53
C GLU A 259 -15.77 1.96 1.97
N ASP A 260 -14.64 1.58 2.54
CA ASP A 260 -14.29 1.93 3.91
C ASP A 260 -14.17 3.44 4.08
N VAL A 261 -13.45 4.13 3.20
CA VAL A 261 -13.33 5.59 3.25
C VAL A 261 -14.64 6.29 2.91
N ARG A 262 -15.45 5.75 1.99
CA ARG A 262 -16.76 6.31 1.65
C ARG A 262 -17.73 6.23 2.82
N MET A 263 -17.80 5.09 3.49
CA MET A 263 -18.64 4.91 4.67
C MET A 263 -18.18 5.76 5.85
N ALA A 264 -16.87 5.91 6.05
CA ALA A 264 -16.32 6.83 7.05
C ALA A 264 -16.73 8.30 6.74
N ALA A 265 -16.69 8.72 5.48
CA ALA A 265 -17.15 10.05 5.07
C ALA A 265 -18.63 10.28 5.36
N HIS A 266 -19.49 9.34 5.02
CA HIS A 266 -20.92 9.41 5.34
C HIS A 266 -21.19 9.42 6.85
N ALA A 267 -20.46 8.62 7.63
CA ALA A 267 -20.58 8.63 9.09
C ALA A 267 -20.16 9.99 9.68
N CYS A 268 -19.06 10.58 9.20
CA CYS A 268 -18.64 11.93 9.59
C CYS A 268 -19.68 12.99 9.20
N GLN A 269 -20.23 12.92 7.99
CA GLN A 269 -21.26 13.85 7.51
C GLN A 269 -22.49 13.85 8.44
N VAL A 270 -23.04 12.66 8.72
CA VAL A 270 -24.24 12.53 9.56
C VAL A 270 -23.98 12.95 11.00
N ALA A 271 -22.78 12.69 11.52
CA ALA A 271 -22.39 13.09 12.88
C ALA A 271 -22.02 14.58 13.00
N GLY A 272 -21.98 15.34 11.90
CA GLY A 272 -21.55 16.74 11.90
C GLY A 272 -20.07 16.91 12.29
N ILE A 273 -19.23 15.93 11.96
CA ILE A 273 -17.78 16.03 12.11
C ILE A 273 -17.23 16.70 10.85
N PRO A 274 -16.54 17.84 10.94
CA PRO A 274 -15.88 18.43 9.78
C PRO A 274 -14.82 17.47 9.23
N PHE A 275 -14.80 17.28 7.90
CA PHE A 275 -13.83 16.39 7.27
C PHE A 275 -13.50 16.82 5.85
N CYS A 276 -12.42 16.27 5.33
CA CYS A 276 -12.14 16.23 3.90
C CYS A 276 -11.63 14.81 3.55
N VAL A 277 -11.66 14.50 2.26
CA VAL A 277 -11.18 13.21 1.75
C VAL A 277 -9.95 13.46 0.90
N ILE A 278 -8.89 12.68 1.13
CA ILE A 278 -7.69 12.66 0.31
C ILE A 278 -7.68 11.34 -0.44
N ASP A 279 -7.78 11.45 -1.76
CA ASP A 279 -7.72 10.26 -2.61
C ASP A 279 -6.30 9.73 -2.72
N PHE A 280 -6.18 8.42 -2.61
CA PHE A 280 -4.96 7.69 -2.89
C PHE A 280 -5.29 6.60 -3.90
N ALA A 281 -4.71 6.68 -5.10
CA ALA A 281 -5.05 5.76 -6.17
C ALA A 281 -4.59 4.32 -5.85
N PRO A 282 -5.48 3.32 -5.99
CA PRO A 282 -5.09 1.91 -5.99
C PRO A 282 -4.24 1.60 -7.24
N GLY A 283 -3.70 0.39 -7.32
CA GLY A 283 -2.99 -0.06 -8.52
C GLY A 283 -3.87 -0.01 -9.78
N SER A 284 -3.24 -0.09 -10.96
CA SER A 284 -3.88 0.05 -12.27
C SER A 284 -5.02 -0.96 -12.56
N ASN A 285 -5.06 -2.07 -11.83
CA ASN A 285 -6.05 -3.14 -12.03
C ASN A 285 -7.39 -2.90 -11.33
N VAL A 286 -7.57 -1.76 -10.66
CA VAL A 286 -8.79 -1.43 -9.94
C VAL A 286 -9.53 -0.32 -10.70
N ARG A 287 -10.82 -0.58 -10.99
CA ARG A 287 -11.72 0.43 -11.56
C ARG A 287 -11.91 1.58 -10.58
N GLN A 288 -11.82 2.82 -11.07
CA GLN A 288 -11.86 4.03 -10.25
C GLN A 288 -12.93 5.00 -10.76
N GLN A 289 -14.20 4.57 -10.75
CA GLN A 289 -15.32 5.34 -11.31
C GLN A 289 -16.36 5.77 -10.28
N ASP A 290 -16.28 5.30 -9.04
CA ASP A 290 -17.19 5.77 -7.98
C ASP A 290 -16.96 7.27 -7.72
N ARG A 291 -18.02 8.06 -7.82
CA ARG A 291 -18.01 9.52 -7.60
C ARG A 291 -18.89 9.95 -6.44
N SER A 292 -19.40 9.02 -5.65
CA SER A 292 -20.38 9.27 -4.59
C SER A 292 -19.90 10.25 -3.52
N ILE A 293 -18.58 10.37 -3.32
CA ILE A 293 -17.97 11.30 -2.34
C ILE A 293 -17.05 12.35 -2.98
N ALA A 294 -17.11 12.54 -4.32
CA ALA A 294 -16.21 13.43 -5.04
C ALA A 294 -16.23 14.89 -4.52
N GLN A 295 -17.37 15.36 -4.03
CA GLN A 295 -17.55 16.72 -3.48
C GLN A 295 -16.70 16.99 -2.23
N TRP A 296 -16.17 15.97 -1.56
CA TRP A 296 -15.34 16.10 -0.35
C TRP A 296 -13.88 15.85 -0.61
N VAL A 297 -13.51 15.48 -1.85
CA VAL A 297 -12.12 15.18 -2.21
C VAL A 297 -11.29 16.44 -2.36
N THR A 298 -10.09 16.43 -1.83
CA THR A 298 -9.09 17.51 -1.91
C THR A 298 -7.68 16.91 -1.94
N ASP A 299 -6.72 17.67 -2.49
CA ASP A 299 -5.32 17.26 -2.55
C ASP A 299 -4.53 17.55 -1.27
N THR A 300 -5.06 18.43 -0.41
CA THR A 300 -4.35 18.90 0.79
C THR A 300 -5.13 18.58 2.08
N PRO A 301 -4.46 18.07 3.12
CA PRO A 301 -5.08 17.84 4.42
C PRO A 301 -5.44 19.17 5.09
N ARG A 302 -6.59 19.20 5.77
CA ARG A 302 -7.15 20.43 6.41
C ARG A 302 -7.18 20.36 7.93
N TYR A 303 -6.99 19.16 8.52
CA TYR A 303 -7.25 18.91 9.94
C TYR A 303 -6.07 18.21 10.62
N GLY A 304 -6.01 18.29 11.92
CA GLY A 304 -4.94 17.74 12.75
C GLY A 304 -5.04 16.23 13.02
N ILE A 305 -6.03 15.55 12.48
CA ILE A 305 -6.22 14.11 12.63
C ILE A 305 -6.37 13.47 11.25
N ASN A 306 -5.56 12.46 10.97
CA ASN A 306 -5.70 11.60 9.80
C ASN A 306 -6.39 10.29 10.21
N ILE A 307 -7.33 9.81 9.39
CA ILE A 307 -7.88 8.45 9.46
C ILE A 307 -7.57 7.78 8.11
N VAL A 308 -6.67 6.81 8.13
CA VAL A 308 -6.20 6.15 6.91
C VAL A 308 -6.93 4.82 6.74
N CYS A 309 -7.88 4.80 5.80
CA CYS A 309 -8.73 3.65 5.45
C CYS A 309 -8.08 2.86 4.31
N LEU A 310 -6.96 2.20 4.60
CA LEU A 310 -6.17 1.37 3.68
C LEU A 310 -5.73 0.10 4.42
N THR A 311 -5.09 -0.86 3.74
CA THR A 311 -4.34 -1.90 4.46
C THR A 311 -3.06 -1.30 5.06
N ALA A 312 -2.43 -1.98 6.03
CA ALA A 312 -1.17 -1.49 6.61
C ALA A 312 -0.08 -1.30 5.55
N MET A 313 0.03 -2.22 4.59
CA MET A 313 1.00 -2.13 3.50
C MET A 313 0.68 -1.01 2.49
N GLU A 314 -0.60 -0.76 2.23
CA GLU A 314 -1.01 0.37 1.40
C GLU A 314 -0.81 1.72 2.11
N HIS A 315 -0.96 1.75 3.43
CA HIS A 315 -0.57 2.91 4.25
C HIS A 315 0.96 3.15 4.17
N LEU A 316 1.75 2.08 4.25
CA LEU A 316 3.19 2.18 4.01
C LEU A 316 3.49 2.72 2.61
N ARG A 317 2.84 2.21 1.57
CA ARG A 317 2.98 2.72 0.20
C ARG A 317 2.61 4.19 0.11
N LEU A 318 1.53 4.62 0.76
CA LEU A 318 1.14 6.03 0.85
C LEU A 318 2.24 6.89 1.47
N PHE A 319 2.79 6.47 2.62
CA PHE A 319 3.89 7.18 3.29
C PHE A 319 5.13 7.27 2.39
N LEU A 320 5.51 6.19 1.74
CA LEU A 320 6.68 6.17 0.85
C LEU A 320 6.49 7.08 -0.36
N THR A 321 5.31 7.09 -0.96
CA THR A 321 5.03 7.88 -2.18
C THR A 321 4.76 9.36 -1.91
N ARG A 322 4.06 9.70 -0.82
CA ARG A 322 3.70 11.09 -0.48
C ARG A 322 4.72 11.76 0.46
N GLY A 323 5.59 10.97 1.10
CA GLY A 323 6.53 11.46 2.10
C GLY A 323 5.89 11.81 3.43
N ALA A 324 6.69 12.36 4.35
CA ALA A 324 6.28 12.64 5.72
C ALA A 324 5.31 13.84 5.86
N GLU A 325 5.23 14.74 4.88
CA GLU A 325 4.45 15.99 4.99
C GLU A 325 2.95 15.76 5.24
N LEU A 326 2.39 14.69 4.67
CA LEU A 326 0.98 14.32 4.88
C LEU A 326 0.70 13.95 6.36
N PHE A 327 1.71 13.49 7.06
CA PHE A 327 1.60 12.93 8.42
C PHE A 327 2.18 13.86 9.49
N ARG A 328 3.16 14.68 9.13
CA ARG A 328 3.90 15.53 10.08
C ARG A 328 2.96 16.49 10.82
N GLY A 329 3.03 16.46 12.16
CA GLY A 329 2.18 17.27 13.02
C GLY A 329 0.76 16.80 13.21
N ARG A 330 0.35 15.70 12.55
CA ARG A 330 -1.01 15.15 12.64
C ARG A 330 -1.04 13.87 13.46
N TYR A 331 -2.10 13.71 14.22
CA TYR A 331 -2.41 12.43 14.86
C TYR A 331 -2.95 11.47 13.81
N THR A 332 -2.28 10.36 13.60
CA THR A 332 -2.61 9.43 12.52
C THR A 332 -3.22 8.16 13.06
N ILE A 333 -4.40 7.83 12.57
CA ILE A 333 -5.16 6.64 12.91
C ILE A 333 -5.09 5.67 11.74
N GLY A 334 -4.66 4.44 11.98
CA GLY A 334 -4.73 3.35 11.01
C GLY A 334 -6.06 2.61 11.12
N TYR A 335 -6.94 2.78 10.15
CA TYR A 335 -8.19 2.02 10.06
C TYR A 335 -7.99 0.88 9.07
N TRP A 336 -7.29 -0.17 9.55
CA TRP A 336 -6.72 -1.22 8.71
C TRP A 336 -7.56 -2.49 8.71
N PRO A 337 -8.02 -2.99 7.56
CA PRO A 337 -8.65 -4.30 7.45
C PRO A 337 -7.61 -5.42 7.61
N TRP A 338 -8.06 -6.53 8.19
CA TRP A 338 -7.34 -7.79 8.26
C TRP A 338 -8.34 -8.95 8.40
N GLU A 339 -8.01 -10.14 7.90
CA GLU A 339 -8.96 -11.25 7.88
C GLU A 339 -8.53 -12.47 8.70
N LEU A 340 -7.23 -12.70 8.90
CA LEU A 340 -6.74 -13.89 9.59
C LEU A 340 -6.65 -13.69 11.12
N HIS A 341 -6.39 -14.79 11.82
CA HIS A 341 -6.40 -14.83 13.27
C HIS A 341 -5.30 -13.99 13.93
N ASN A 342 -4.09 -14.00 13.38
CA ASN A 342 -2.97 -13.25 13.92
C ASN A 342 -2.60 -12.10 12.97
N TRP A 343 -2.12 -10.99 13.56
CA TRP A 343 -1.48 -9.94 12.78
C TRP A 343 -0.16 -10.45 12.21
N PRO A 344 0.20 -10.16 10.95
CA PRO A 344 1.43 -10.65 10.35
C PRO A 344 2.67 -10.01 11.00
N ALA A 345 3.63 -10.83 11.41
CA ALA A 345 4.88 -10.33 11.99
C ALA A 345 5.66 -9.42 11.02
N ASN A 346 5.62 -9.71 9.72
CA ASN A 346 6.25 -8.88 8.69
C ASN A 346 5.61 -7.48 8.55
N TRP A 347 4.44 -7.23 9.15
CA TRP A 347 3.72 -5.95 9.07
C TRP A 347 3.72 -5.18 10.41
N GLU A 348 4.32 -5.74 11.48
CA GLU A 348 4.36 -5.08 12.79
C GLU A 348 5.06 -3.72 12.75
N HIS A 349 6.09 -3.58 11.91
CA HIS A 349 6.77 -2.29 11.74
C HIS A 349 5.84 -1.18 11.22
N CYS A 350 4.73 -1.52 10.54
CA CYS A 350 3.76 -0.54 10.07
C CYS A 350 3.06 0.22 11.22
N PHE A 351 3.03 -0.33 12.44
CA PHE A 351 2.53 0.41 13.59
C PHE A 351 3.31 1.71 13.88
N ASN A 352 4.54 1.86 13.36
CA ASN A 352 5.25 3.15 13.41
C ASN A 352 4.60 4.26 12.55
N LEU A 353 3.69 3.91 11.62
CA LEU A 353 2.97 4.87 10.78
C LEU A 353 1.82 5.58 11.52
N ILE A 354 1.42 5.09 12.69
CA ILE A 354 0.19 5.48 13.37
C ILE A 354 0.38 5.74 14.85
N ASP A 355 -0.50 6.56 15.41
CA ASP A 355 -0.59 6.84 16.84
C ASP A 355 -1.61 5.91 17.53
N GLU A 356 -2.63 5.44 16.79
CA GLU A 356 -3.57 4.40 17.22
C GLU A 356 -4.14 3.63 16.04
N ALA A 357 -4.62 2.41 16.29
CA ALA A 357 -5.29 1.57 15.33
C ALA A 357 -6.81 1.51 15.59
N TRP A 358 -7.60 1.62 14.53
CA TRP A 358 -9.02 1.31 14.54
C TRP A 358 -9.28 -0.03 13.86
N ALA A 359 -9.99 -0.89 14.54
CA ALA A 359 -10.40 -2.21 14.07
C ALA A 359 -11.90 -2.22 13.77
N SER A 360 -12.28 -2.55 12.54
CA SER A 360 -13.68 -2.56 12.13
C SER A 360 -14.50 -3.70 12.75
N SER A 361 -13.84 -4.69 13.35
CA SER A 361 -14.47 -5.81 14.05
C SER A 361 -13.66 -6.23 15.26
N ARG A 362 -14.30 -6.96 16.19
CA ARG A 362 -13.63 -7.57 17.33
C ARG A 362 -12.58 -8.61 16.91
N HIS A 363 -12.81 -9.28 15.80
CA HIS A 363 -11.83 -10.21 15.21
C HIS A 363 -10.51 -9.49 14.87
N ILE A 364 -10.59 -8.36 14.16
CA ILE A 364 -9.41 -7.54 13.81
C ILE A 364 -8.80 -6.93 15.07
N GLU A 365 -9.62 -6.41 15.98
CA GLU A 365 -9.14 -5.84 17.25
C GLU A 365 -8.26 -6.84 18.01
N GLN A 366 -8.72 -8.07 18.17
CA GLN A 366 -7.97 -9.12 18.85
C GLN A 366 -6.67 -9.51 18.12
N ALA A 367 -6.69 -9.55 16.78
CA ALA A 367 -5.49 -9.81 16.01
C ALA A 367 -4.44 -8.69 16.21
N MET A 368 -4.86 -7.42 16.15
CA MET A 368 -3.97 -6.27 16.32
C MET A 368 -3.47 -6.13 17.76
N GLN A 369 -4.34 -6.30 18.79
CA GLN A 369 -3.96 -6.09 20.18
C GLN A 369 -2.79 -6.96 20.63
N ARG A 370 -2.61 -8.14 20.02
CA ARG A 370 -1.49 -9.05 20.34
C ARG A 370 -0.14 -8.59 19.81
N ALA A 371 -0.14 -7.75 18.78
CA ALA A 371 1.07 -7.33 18.07
C ALA A 371 1.35 -5.81 18.18
N SER A 372 0.32 -5.02 18.45
CA SER A 372 0.39 -3.57 18.39
C SER A 372 1.07 -2.94 19.60
N PRO A 373 2.09 -2.09 19.38
CA PRO A 373 2.67 -1.25 20.44
C PRO A 373 1.84 0.03 20.71
N VAL A 374 0.85 0.33 19.86
CA VAL A 374 -0.04 1.50 20.00
C VAL A 374 -1.44 1.08 20.43
N PRO A 375 -2.28 1.98 20.99
CA PRO A 375 -3.66 1.66 21.35
C PRO A 375 -4.46 1.11 20.17
N VAL A 376 -5.25 0.07 20.41
CA VAL A 376 -6.17 -0.52 19.44
C VAL A 376 -7.59 -0.36 19.94
N HIS A 377 -8.47 0.22 19.12
CA HIS A 377 -9.86 0.48 19.45
C HIS A 377 -10.80 -0.24 18.48
N TRP A 378 -11.76 -0.95 19.03
CA TRP A 378 -12.87 -1.42 18.23
C TRP A 378 -13.71 -0.23 17.74
N MET A 379 -13.66 -0.03 16.45
CA MET A 379 -14.36 1.04 15.77
C MET A 379 -15.14 0.43 14.60
N PRO A 380 -16.38 0.02 14.83
CA PRO A 380 -17.15 -0.69 13.80
C PRO A 380 -17.30 0.15 12.53
N MET A 381 -17.42 -0.54 11.41
CA MET A 381 -17.61 0.09 10.12
C MET A 381 -19.10 0.30 9.85
N ALA A 382 -19.45 1.46 9.32
CA ALA A 382 -20.80 1.69 8.84
C ALA A 382 -21.05 0.92 7.53
N VAL A 383 -22.28 0.50 7.33
CA VAL A 383 -22.79 0.03 6.03
C VAL A 383 -24.09 0.75 5.72
N ARG A 384 -24.20 1.23 4.50
CA ARG A 384 -25.35 1.94 3.98
C ARG A 384 -25.68 1.38 2.59
N LEU A 385 -26.96 1.24 2.32
CA LEU A 385 -27.42 1.00 0.94
C LEU A 385 -27.37 2.32 0.16
N PRO A 386 -26.97 2.33 -1.11
CA PRO A 386 -27.11 3.49 -1.98
C PRO A 386 -28.56 3.94 -2.10
N ASP A 387 -28.81 5.24 -2.27
CA ASP A 387 -30.15 5.82 -2.35
C ASP A 387 -30.93 5.36 -3.59
N GLU A 388 -30.21 4.92 -4.63
CA GLU A 388 -30.79 4.40 -5.88
C GLU A 388 -31.41 3.00 -5.71
N VAL A 389 -31.11 2.29 -4.63
CA VAL A 389 -31.67 0.96 -4.38
C VAL A 389 -33.09 1.11 -3.81
N ASP A 390 -34.07 0.91 -4.67
CA ASP A 390 -35.48 0.93 -4.27
C ASP A 390 -35.84 -0.31 -3.44
N THR A 391 -35.85 -0.15 -2.12
CA THR A 391 -36.20 -1.24 -1.20
C THR A 391 -37.69 -1.62 -1.22
N THR A 392 -38.52 -0.91 -1.96
CA THR A 392 -39.96 -1.17 -2.06
C THR A 392 -40.37 -1.89 -3.34
N ALA A 393 -39.52 -1.88 -4.40
CA ALA A 393 -39.84 -2.51 -5.67
C ALA A 393 -39.91 -4.04 -5.54
N LEU A 394 -40.81 -4.66 -6.27
CA LEU A 394 -40.94 -6.10 -6.35
C LEU A 394 -39.67 -6.73 -7.00
N HIS A 395 -39.32 -7.91 -6.52
CA HIS A 395 -38.10 -8.64 -6.97
C HIS A 395 -38.14 -8.90 -8.49
N GLN A 396 -37.23 -8.28 -9.23
CA GLN A 396 -37.12 -8.46 -10.68
C GLN A 396 -36.15 -9.63 -11.04
N ARG A 397 -36.53 -10.87 -10.68
CA ARG A 397 -35.74 -12.08 -11.00
C ARG A 397 -35.47 -12.22 -12.48
N SER A 398 -36.45 -11.84 -13.34
CA SER A 398 -36.33 -11.89 -14.80
C SER A 398 -35.17 -11.06 -15.36
N ARG A 399 -34.82 -9.94 -14.70
CA ARG A 399 -33.68 -9.10 -15.08
C ARG A 399 -32.35 -9.86 -15.06
N PHE A 400 -32.25 -10.83 -14.17
CA PHE A 400 -31.05 -11.66 -14.00
C PHE A 400 -31.21 -13.06 -14.58
N GLY A 401 -32.29 -13.33 -15.32
CA GLY A 401 -32.56 -14.65 -15.87
C GLY A 401 -32.85 -15.73 -14.81
N LEU A 402 -33.33 -15.31 -13.63
CA LEU A 402 -33.60 -16.20 -12.52
C LEU A 402 -35.05 -16.66 -12.49
N PRO A 403 -35.33 -17.91 -12.08
CA PRO A 403 -36.68 -18.46 -12.01
C PRO A 403 -37.55 -17.74 -10.95
N PRO A 404 -38.84 -17.46 -11.25
CA PRO A 404 -39.69 -16.68 -10.37
C PRO A 404 -40.16 -17.44 -9.12
N ASP A 405 -40.23 -18.76 -9.18
CA ASP A 405 -40.93 -19.66 -8.24
C ASP A 405 -39.99 -20.50 -7.34
N LYS A 406 -38.68 -20.27 -7.41
CA LYS A 406 -37.70 -21.03 -6.59
C LYS A 406 -37.27 -20.25 -5.35
N THR A 407 -36.96 -20.96 -4.28
CA THR A 407 -36.17 -20.40 -3.18
C THR A 407 -34.71 -20.29 -3.64
N LEU A 408 -34.22 -19.06 -3.71
CA LEU A 408 -32.88 -18.75 -4.24
C LEU A 408 -31.90 -18.40 -3.13
N PHE A 409 -30.83 -19.18 -3.06
CA PHE A 409 -29.67 -18.89 -2.24
C PHE A 409 -28.65 -18.12 -3.08
N VAL A 410 -28.10 -17.02 -2.58
CA VAL A 410 -27.09 -16.24 -3.30
C VAL A 410 -25.77 -16.19 -2.53
N PHE A 411 -24.69 -16.30 -3.27
CA PHE A 411 -23.32 -16.08 -2.82
C PHE A 411 -22.59 -15.17 -3.79
N SER A 412 -21.84 -14.19 -3.26
CA SER A 412 -21.13 -13.22 -4.09
C SER A 412 -19.70 -13.02 -3.61
N PHE A 413 -18.77 -12.94 -4.54
CA PHE A 413 -17.37 -12.66 -4.25
C PHE A 413 -16.63 -11.99 -5.41
N ASP A 414 -15.47 -11.38 -5.11
CA ASP A 414 -14.52 -10.90 -6.11
C ASP A 414 -13.43 -11.95 -6.31
N GLY A 415 -13.18 -12.34 -7.58
CA GLY A 415 -12.14 -13.31 -7.95
C GLY A 415 -10.73 -12.89 -7.55
N ASN A 416 -10.47 -11.59 -7.39
CA ASN A 416 -9.18 -11.07 -6.93
C ASN A 416 -8.96 -11.18 -5.41
N SER A 417 -9.98 -11.57 -4.62
CA SER A 417 -9.91 -11.58 -3.16
C SER A 417 -9.59 -12.95 -2.55
N PHE A 418 -8.67 -13.70 -3.15
CA PHE A 418 -8.31 -15.06 -2.73
C PHE A 418 -9.52 -15.99 -2.64
N ILE A 419 -9.89 -16.59 -3.77
CA ILE A 419 -11.10 -17.41 -3.94
C ILE A 419 -11.22 -18.54 -2.90
N SER A 420 -10.10 -19.15 -2.46
CA SER A 420 -10.07 -20.19 -1.42
C SER A 420 -10.60 -19.67 -0.07
N ARG A 421 -10.31 -18.42 0.29
CA ARG A 421 -10.80 -17.75 1.49
C ARG A 421 -12.32 -17.59 1.48
N LYS A 422 -12.89 -17.24 0.32
CA LYS A 422 -14.33 -17.08 0.14
C LYS A 422 -15.09 -18.40 0.10
N ASN A 423 -14.39 -19.51 -0.17
CA ASN A 423 -14.90 -20.89 -0.14
C ASN A 423 -16.16 -21.15 -0.96
N PRO A 424 -16.20 -20.77 -2.24
CA PRO A 424 -17.38 -21.01 -3.10
C PRO A 424 -17.70 -22.49 -3.29
N LEU A 425 -16.70 -23.38 -3.31
CA LEU A 425 -16.91 -24.81 -3.42
C LEU A 425 -17.63 -25.38 -2.17
N GLY A 426 -17.35 -24.85 -0.99
CA GLY A 426 -18.08 -25.23 0.21
C GLY A 426 -19.56 -24.87 0.14
N VAL A 427 -19.90 -23.71 -0.49
CA VAL A 427 -21.30 -23.31 -0.72
C VAL A 427 -21.98 -24.27 -1.70
N VAL A 428 -21.32 -24.61 -2.80
CA VAL A 428 -21.84 -25.60 -3.78
C VAL A 428 -22.03 -26.97 -3.14
N GLU A 429 -21.08 -27.42 -2.34
CA GLU A 429 -21.19 -28.70 -1.66
C GLU A 429 -22.32 -28.71 -0.63
N ALA A 430 -22.47 -27.65 0.16
CA ALA A 430 -23.56 -27.53 1.12
C ALA A 430 -24.92 -27.57 0.40
N PHE A 431 -25.08 -26.85 -0.71
CA PHE A 431 -26.30 -26.86 -1.50
C PHE A 431 -26.63 -28.26 -2.06
N LYS A 432 -25.65 -28.96 -2.63
CA LYS A 432 -25.82 -30.33 -3.13
C LYS A 432 -26.11 -31.37 -2.05
N ARG A 433 -25.59 -31.16 -0.84
CA ARG A 433 -25.91 -32.00 0.32
C ARG A 433 -27.31 -31.70 0.88
N ALA A 434 -27.73 -30.43 0.83
CA ALA A 434 -29.04 -30.00 1.32
C ALA A 434 -30.19 -30.51 0.43
N PHE A 435 -29.99 -30.48 -0.89
CA PHE A 435 -31.04 -30.68 -1.88
C PHE A 435 -30.62 -31.71 -2.93
N THR A 436 -31.41 -32.76 -3.07
CA THR A 436 -31.24 -33.76 -4.12
C THR A 436 -31.59 -33.16 -5.50
N THR A 437 -31.19 -33.79 -6.59
CA THR A 437 -31.50 -33.32 -7.95
C THR A 437 -32.99 -33.29 -8.27
N THR A 438 -33.84 -33.92 -7.47
CA THR A 438 -35.31 -33.89 -7.59
C THR A 438 -35.93 -32.64 -6.96
N ASP A 439 -35.21 -31.94 -6.09
CA ASP A 439 -35.72 -30.73 -5.42
C ASP A 439 -35.62 -29.52 -6.33
N GLN A 440 -36.59 -29.42 -7.27
CA GLN A 440 -36.61 -28.39 -8.29
C GLN A 440 -37.06 -26.99 -7.80
N HIS A 441 -37.55 -26.89 -6.57
CA HIS A 441 -38.07 -25.67 -5.97
C HIS A 441 -37.00 -24.75 -5.35
N VAL A 442 -35.72 -25.15 -5.46
CA VAL A 442 -34.57 -24.39 -4.95
C VAL A 442 -33.57 -24.06 -6.04
N GLY A 443 -32.73 -23.03 -5.81
CA GLY A 443 -31.62 -22.68 -6.70
C GLY A 443 -30.49 -21.98 -5.96
N LEU A 444 -29.28 -22.09 -6.48
CA LEU A 444 -28.07 -21.44 -5.99
C LEU A 444 -27.55 -20.44 -7.03
N VAL A 445 -27.47 -19.19 -6.68
CA VAL A 445 -26.93 -18.10 -7.51
C VAL A 445 -25.51 -17.79 -7.06
N ILE A 446 -24.54 -17.91 -7.95
CA ILE A 446 -23.14 -17.60 -7.69
C ILE A 446 -22.75 -16.38 -8.53
N LYS A 447 -22.56 -15.25 -7.87
CA LYS A 447 -22.07 -14.01 -8.46
C LYS A 447 -20.55 -13.91 -8.26
N CYS A 448 -19.79 -13.89 -9.34
CA CYS A 448 -18.35 -13.63 -9.30
C CYS A 448 -18.02 -12.37 -10.09
N MET A 449 -17.31 -11.43 -9.47
CA MET A 449 -16.71 -10.30 -10.14
C MET A 449 -15.28 -10.67 -10.53
N ARG A 450 -14.87 -10.40 -11.77
CA ARG A 450 -13.51 -10.66 -12.28
C ARG A 450 -13.06 -12.12 -12.08
N PRO A 451 -13.77 -13.11 -12.60
CA PRO A 451 -13.35 -14.50 -12.50
C PRO A 451 -12.05 -14.74 -13.30
N ASP A 452 -11.08 -15.42 -12.70
CA ASP A 452 -9.92 -15.92 -13.43
C ASP A 452 -10.24 -17.26 -14.07
N SER A 453 -10.31 -17.30 -15.40
CA SER A 453 -10.57 -18.52 -16.18
C SER A 453 -9.50 -19.61 -16.02
N LYS A 454 -8.30 -19.27 -15.54
CA LYS A 454 -7.23 -20.22 -15.27
C LYS A 454 -7.34 -20.85 -13.89
N ASN A 455 -8.05 -20.21 -12.96
CA ASN A 455 -8.19 -20.66 -11.58
C ASN A 455 -8.92 -22.02 -11.51
N SER A 456 -8.33 -22.99 -10.83
CA SER A 456 -8.87 -24.35 -10.72
C SER A 456 -10.20 -24.41 -9.96
N ILE A 457 -10.37 -23.58 -8.92
CA ILE A 457 -11.62 -23.48 -8.14
C ILE A 457 -12.74 -22.94 -9.02
N TRP A 458 -12.46 -21.89 -9.81
CA TRP A 458 -13.46 -21.34 -10.73
C TRP A 458 -13.91 -22.36 -11.79
N LYS A 459 -12.98 -23.12 -12.34
CA LYS A 459 -13.32 -24.22 -13.29
C LYS A 459 -14.22 -25.27 -12.67
N GLN A 460 -13.99 -25.63 -11.41
CA GLN A 460 -14.85 -26.59 -10.69
C GLN A 460 -16.25 -26.03 -10.45
N ILE A 461 -16.40 -24.74 -10.17
CA ILE A 461 -17.70 -24.07 -10.02
C ILE A 461 -18.47 -24.12 -11.35
N LEU A 462 -17.83 -23.77 -12.46
CA LEU A 462 -18.43 -23.84 -13.79
C LEU A 462 -18.88 -25.26 -14.14
N SER A 463 -18.03 -26.26 -13.85
CA SER A 463 -18.39 -27.69 -14.06
C SER A 463 -19.58 -28.09 -13.17
N ALA A 464 -19.63 -27.59 -11.92
CA ALA A 464 -20.77 -27.88 -11.05
C ALA A 464 -22.09 -27.31 -11.57
N ALA A 465 -22.06 -26.09 -12.15
CA ALA A 465 -23.23 -25.46 -12.77
C ALA A 465 -23.66 -26.15 -14.09
N GLN A 466 -22.70 -26.62 -14.89
CA GLN A 466 -23.01 -27.41 -16.11
C GLN A 466 -23.72 -28.73 -15.78
N ASN A 467 -23.42 -29.33 -14.63
CA ASN A 467 -23.97 -30.62 -14.21
C ASN A 467 -25.23 -30.49 -13.32
N ASP A 468 -25.59 -29.28 -12.90
CA ASP A 468 -26.78 -29.03 -12.06
C ASP A 468 -27.49 -27.76 -12.51
N PRO A 469 -28.65 -27.85 -13.22
CA PRO A 469 -29.35 -26.69 -13.77
C PRO A 469 -29.97 -25.76 -12.68
N ARG A 470 -29.85 -26.10 -11.42
CA ARG A 470 -30.28 -25.26 -10.31
C ARG A 470 -29.19 -24.28 -9.86
N ILE A 471 -27.96 -24.39 -10.40
CA ILE A 471 -26.84 -23.49 -10.08
C ILE A 471 -26.72 -22.46 -11.21
N PHE A 472 -26.96 -21.21 -10.87
CA PHE A 472 -26.94 -20.06 -11.78
C PHE A 472 -25.64 -19.28 -11.59
N ILE A 473 -24.88 -19.07 -12.68
CA ILE A 473 -23.64 -18.29 -12.64
C ILE A 473 -23.91 -16.90 -13.21
N ILE A 474 -23.48 -15.86 -12.46
CA ILE A 474 -23.49 -14.47 -12.91
C ILE A 474 -22.07 -13.94 -12.79
N ASP A 475 -21.33 -13.92 -13.90
CA ASP A 475 -19.95 -13.46 -14.00
C ASP A 475 -19.81 -12.10 -14.70
N ALA A 476 -20.94 -11.49 -15.08
CA ALA A 476 -20.98 -10.16 -15.65
C ALA A 476 -20.46 -9.11 -14.65
N MET A 477 -19.79 -8.07 -15.14
CA MET A 477 -19.45 -6.91 -14.34
C MET A 477 -20.74 -6.11 -14.07
N LEU A 478 -21.14 -6.03 -12.82
CA LEU A 478 -22.32 -5.29 -12.36
C LEU A 478 -21.90 -4.06 -11.55
N GLU A 479 -22.67 -2.98 -11.67
CA GLU A 479 -22.56 -1.83 -10.79
C GLU A 479 -23.05 -2.20 -9.38
N LYS A 480 -22.65 -1.42 -8.38
CA LYS A 480 -22.99 -1.71 -6.97
C LYS A 480 -24.51 -1.85 -6.75
N ALA A 481 -25.31 -0.95 -7.32
CA ALA A 481 -26.76 -1.01 -7.23
C ALA A 481 -27.32 -2.31 -7.82
N ASP A 482 -26.81 -2.75 -8.96
CA ASP A 482 -27.24 -4.00 -9.62
C ASP A 482 -26.87 -5.25 -8.81
N VAL A 483 -25.73 -5.25 -8.11
CA VAL A 483 -25.36 -6.34 -7.18
C VAL A 483 -26.35 -6.41 -6.02
N LEU A 484 -26.77 -5.29 -5.48
CA LEU A 484 -27.75 -5.23 -4.39
C LEU A 484 -29.14 -5.63 -4.88
N GLU A 485 -29.54 -5.24 -6.09
CA GLU A 485 -30.77 -5.71 -6.73
C GLU A 485 -30.75 -7.23 -6.97
N LEU A 486 -29.59 -7.79 -7.36
CA LEU A 486 -29.44 -9.25 -7.46
C LEU A 486 -29.63 -9.93 -6.09
N TYR A 487 -29.10 -9.37 -5.01
CA TYR A 487 -29.34 -9.92 -3.67
C TYR A 487 -30.83 -9.91 -3.35
N ARG A 488 -31.53 -8.80 -3.60
CA ARG A 488 -32.99 -8.69 -3.41
C ARG A 488 -33.80 -9.64 -4.26
N ALA A 489 -33.29 -10.02 -5.43
CA ALA A 489 -33.93 -11.04 -6.26
C ALA A 489 -33.82 -12.46 -5.67
N CYS A 490 -33.05 -12.63 -4.58
CA CYS A 490 -32.83 -13.90 -3.89
C CYS A 490 -33.41 -13.85 -2.47
N ASP A 491 -33.51 -15.01 -1.83
CA ASP A 491 -34.19 -15.15 -0.52
C ASP A 491 -33.20 -15.31 0.64
N CYS A 492 -32.01 -15.88 0.37
CA CYS A 492 -31.02 -16.15 1.39
C CYS A 492 -29.60 -15.89 0.89
N PHE A 493 -28.84 -15.10 1.64
CA PHE A 493 -27.42 -14.90 1.40
C PHE A 493 -26.61 -15.96 2.17
N VAL A 494 -25.71 -16.66 1.48
CA VAL A 494 -24.89 -17.72 2.07
C VAL A 494 -23.43 -17.36 1.95
N SER A 495 -22.69 -17.35 3.06
CA SER A 495 -21.25 -17.10 3.06
C SER A 495 -20.52 -18.11 3.94
N LEU A 496 -20.00 -19.17 3.35
CA LEU A 496 -19.19 -20.18 4.04
C LEU A 496 -17.69 -19.81 3.98
N HIS A 497 -17.38 -18.54 4.20
CA HIS A 497 -16.02 -18.02 4.17
C HIS A 497 -15.15 -18.68 5.24
N ARG A 498 -13.85 -18.79 4.94
CA ARG A 498 -12.83 -19.27 5.88
C ARG A 498 -12.23 -18.14 6.72
N ALA A 499 -12.20 -16.93 6.16
CA ALA A 499 -11.80 -15.73 6.88
C ALA A 499 -12.50 -14.50 6.32
N GLU A 500 -12.89 -13.59 7.20
CA GLU A 500 -13.58 -12.34 6.85
C GLU A 500 -13.28 -11.27 7.90
N GLY A 501 -12.73 -10.12 7.48
CA GLY A 501 -12.39 -9.04 8.41
C GLY A 501 -13.62 -8.31 8.97
N PHE A 502 -14.63 -8.08 8.11
CA PHE A 502 -15.89 -7.44 8.50
C PHE A 502 -17.12 -8.20 7.97
N GLY A 503 -17.19 -8.46 6.66
CA GLY A 503 -18.31 -9.15 6.04
C GLY A 503 -19.34 -8.20 5.42
N ARG A 504 -18.91 -7.22 4.64
CA ARG A 504 -19.76 -6.19 4.04
C ARG A 504 -20.95 -6.76 3.26
N GLY A 505 -20.74 -7.73 2.38
CA GLY A 505 -21.82 -8.36 1.60
C GLY A 505 -22.87 -9.07 2.49
N ILE A 506 -22.45 -9.62 3.63
CA ILE A 506 -23.35 -10.21 4.63
C ILE A 506 -24.21 -9.11 5.27
N ALA A 507 -23.59 -7.99 5.65
CA ALA A 507 -24.26 -6.85 6.25
C ALA A 507 -25.28 -6.21 5.26
N GLU A 508 -24.90 -6.04 4.01
CA GLU A 508 -25.76 -5.54 2.93
C GLU A 508 -26.98 -6.45 2.72
N ALA A 509 -26.78 -7.77 2.68
CA ALA A 509 -27.87 -8.73 2.58
C ALA A 509 -28.84 -8.64 3.77
N MET A 510 -28.34 -8.43 4.98
CA MET A 510 -29.16 -8.21 6.17
C MET A 510 -29.98 -6.91 6.07
N LEU A 511 -29.37 -5.82 5.59
CA LEU A 511 -30.07 -4.54 5.38
C LEU A 511 -31.16 -4.65 4.31
N LEU A 512 -30.98 -5.52 3.31
CA LEU A 512 -31.97 -5.82 2.28
C LEU A 512 -33.07 -6.79 2.75
N GLY A 513 -32.97 -7.30 3.98
CA GLY A 513 -33.96 -8.20 4.58
C GLY A 513 -33.82 -9.68 4.23
N LEU A 514 -32.71 -10.09 3.59
CA LEU A 514 -32.47 -11.50 3.26
C LEU A 514 -32.24 -12.33 4.54
N GLN A 515 -32.60 -13.62 4.47
CA GLN A 515 -32.04 -14.60 5.41
C GLN A 515 -30.54 -14.70 5.22
N VAL A 516 -29.80 -14.95 6.29
CA VAL A 516 -28.32 -15.05 6.25
C VAL A 516 -27.88 -16.35 6.88
N ILE A 517 -27.03 -17.09 6.13
CA ILE A 517 -26.25 -18.24 6.60
C ILE A 517 -24.79 -17.87 6.46
N ALA A 518 -24.02 -17.84 7.55
CA ALA A 518 -22.63 -17.44 7.52
C ALA A 518 -21.76 -18.30 8.45
N THR A 519 -20.46 -18.42 8.18
CA THR A 519 -19.53 -19.05 9.11
C THR A 519 -19.49 -18.29 10.45
N ASP A 520 -19.50 -18.99 11.58
CA ASP A 520 -19.40 -18.40 12.94
C ASP A 520 -17.95 -17.98 13.27
N TYR A 521 -17.27 -17.31 12.32
CA TYR A 521 -15.89 -16.89 12.41
C TYR A 521 -15.65 -15.60 11.64
N GLY A 522 -14.80 -14.73 12.18
CA GLY A 522 -14.44 -13.46 11.56
C GLY A 522 -15.30 -12.29 12.05
N GLY A 523 -15.13 -11.15 11.39
CA GLY A 523 -15.78 -9.89 11.78
C GLY A 523 -17.29 -9.86 11.64
N ASN A 524 -17.86 -10.70 10.77
CA ASN A 524 -19.33 -10.83 10.64
C ASN A 524 -20.01 -11.28 11.93
N THR A 525 -19.32 -11.95 12.83
CA THR A 525 -19.88 -12.45 14.08
C THR A 525 -20.37 -11.34 15.00
N ASP A 526 -19.79 -10.12 14.91
CA ASP A 526 -20.17 -8.97 15.71
C ASP A 526 -21.63 -8.57 15.48
N PHE A 527 -22.12 -8.66 14.24
CA PHE A 527 -23.49 -8.28 13.90
C PHE A 527 -24.40 -9.49 13.62
N CYS A 528 -23.88 -10.59 13.09
CA CYS A 528 -24.67 -11.77 12.82
C CYS A 528 -25.28 -12.38 14.09
N ARG A 529 -24.50 -12.46 15.18
CA ARG A 529 -25.00 -12.96 16.47
C ARG A 529 -26.07 -12.06 17.06
N ALA A 530 -25.84 -10.75 17.08
CA ALA A 530 -26.77 -9.77 17.61
C ALA A 530 -28.10 -9.75 16.84
N ALA A 531 -28.04 -9.91 15.52
CA ALA A 531 -29.23 -9.91 14.66
C ALA A 531 -29.95 -11.27 14.59
N GLY A 532 -29.32 -12.38 15.00
CA GLY A 532 -29.92 -13.71 14.97
C GLY A 532 -29.81 -14.41 13.61
N ALA A 533 -28.75 -14.14 12.85
CA ALA A 533 -28.42 -14.88 11.63
C ALA A 533 -28.07 -16.36 11.95
N ARG A 534 -28.20 -17.23 10.95
CA ARG A 534 -27.81 -18.64 11.09
C ARG A 534 -26.29 -18.77 10.95
N LEU A 535 -25.62 -19.09 12.05
CA LEU A 535 -24.18 -19.26 12.10
C LEU A 535 -23.77 -20.73 11.99
N VAL A 536 -22.87 -21.01 11.06
CA VAL A 536 -22.34 -22.33 10.78
C VAL A 536 -21.10 -22.58 11.63
N PRO A 537 -21.07 -23.66 12.47
CA PRO A 537 -19.90 -23.98 13.25
C PRO A 537 -18.71 -24.35 12.35
N PHE A 538 -17.52 -24.17 12.87
CA PHE A 538 -16.27 -24.38 12.13
C PHE A 538 -15.23 -25.11 13.00
N ARG A 539 -14.14 -25.51 12.36
CA ARG A 539 -12.88 -25.88 13.02
C ARG A 539 -11.77 -24.94 12.53
N LEU A 540 -10.77 -24.66 13.35
CA LEU A 540 -9.58 -23.94 12.88
C LEU A 540 -8.71 -24.89 12.06
N GLN A 541 -8.16 -24.38 10.97
CA GLN A 541 -7.23 -25.05 10.09
C GLN A 541 -6.03 -24.15 9.86
N ALA A 542 -4.82 -24.71 9.98
CA ALA A 542 -3.60 -24.01 9.63
C ALA A 542 -3.56 -23.75 8.11
N LEU A 543 -3.00 -22.62 7.73
CA LEU A 543 -2.79 -22.29 6.32
C LEU A 543 -1.49 -22.88 5.82
N GLU A 544 -1.54 -23.38 4.58
CA GLU A 544 -0.34 -23.75 3.86
C GLU A 544 0.28 -22.52 3.16
N PRO A 545 1.60 -22.52 2.93
CA PRO A 545 2.25 -21.45 2.19
C PRO A 545 1.61 -21.22 0.82
N GLY A 546 1.23 -19.97 0.53
CA GLY A 546 0.60 -19.58 -0.74
C GLY A 546 -0.94 -19.64 -0.76
N GLU A 547 -1.60 -20.15 0.27
CA GLU A 547 -3.07 -20.13 0.36
C GLU A 547 -3.62 -18.72 0.62
N TYR A 548 -2.84 -17.89 1.30
CA TYR A 548 -3.14 -16.49 1.56
C TYR A 548 -1.84 -15.67 1.73
N ILE A 549 -1.97 -14.34 1.72
CA ILE A 549 -0.84 -13.46 2.07
C ILE A 549 -0.43 -13.71 3.52
N GLU A 550 0.87 -13.71 3.80
CA GLU A 550 1.43 -13.93 5.15
C GLU A 550 0.87 -15.22 5.82
N ALA A 551 0.68 -16.29 5.05
CA ALA A 551 0.02 -17.53 5.48
C ALA A 551 0.77 -18.28 6.57
N VAL A 552 2.09 -18.12 6.68
CA VAL A 552 2.93 -18.90 7.60
C VAL A 552 2.55 -18.65 9.05
N GLY A 553 2.21 -19.73 9.79
CA GLY A 553 1.79 -19.63 11.18
C GLY A 553 0.36 -19.09 11.40
N GLN A 554 -0.40 -18.93 10.33
CA GLN A 554 -1.79 -18.45 10.37
C GLN A 554 -2.81 -19.59 10.37
N PHE A 555 -4.02 -19.21 10.76
CA PHE A 555 -5.18 -20.09 10.81
C PHE A 555 -6.40 -19.40 10.22
N TRP A 556 -7.29 -20.18 9.62
CA TRP A 556 -8.63 -19.77 9.22
C TRP A 556 -9.68 -20.81 9.62
N ALA A 557 -10.95 -20.50 9.41
CA ALA A 557 -12.05 -21.40 9.72
C ALA A 557 -12.32 -22.34 8.54
N GLU A 558 -12.46 -23.63 8.82
CA GLU A 558 -13.08 -24.59 7.89
C GLU A 558 -14.52 -24.86 8.35
N PRO A 559 -15.56 -24.31 7.66
CA PRO A 559 -16.94 -24.42 8.06
C PRO A 559 -17.46 -25.86 7.95
N ASN A 560 -18.38 -26.22 8.85
CA ASN A 560 -19.04 -27.52 8.81
C ASN A 560 -20.10 -27.55 7.71
N ILE A 561 -19.77 -28.19 6.60
CA ILE A 561 -20.65 -28.25 5.40
C ILE A 561 -21.97 -28.97 5.68
N GLY A 562 -21.98 -29.99 6.56
CA GLY A 562 -23.23 -30.64 6.97
C GLY A 562 -24.17 -29.72 7.74
N ALA A 563 -23.63 -28.94 8.68
CA ALA A 563 -24.42 -27.93 9.40
C ALA A 563 -24.92 -26.82 8.45
N ALA A 564 -24.11 -26.41 7.48
CA ALA A 564 -24.52 -25.46 6.45
C ALA A 564 -25.67 -26.01 5.58
N ALA A 565 -25.60 -27.27 5.19
CA ALA A 565 -26.67 -27.95 4.45
C ALA A 565 -28.00 -27.99 5.26
N HIS A 566 -27.93 -28.35 6.54
CA HIS A 566 -29.12 -28.30 7.40
C HIS A 566 -29.69 -26.89 7.51
N ALA A 567 -28.86 -25.88 7.67
CA ALA A 567 -29.30 -24.48 7.71
C ALA A 567 -30.00 -24.05 6.40
N MET A 568 -29.54 -24.51 5.24
CA MET A 568 -30.19 -24.26 3.95
C MET A 568 -31.57 -24.95 3.89
N ILE A 569 -31.70 -26.20 4.34
CA ILE A 569 -32.98 -26.92 4.40
C ILE A 569 -33.97 -26.16 5.31
N ASP A 570 -33.52 -25.73 6.49
CA ASP A 570 -34.36 -24.99 7.43
C ASP A 570 -34.88 -23.67 6.84
N VAL A 571 -34.03 -22.94 6.10
CA VAL A 571 -34.44 -21.71 5.42
C VAL A 571 -35.45 -22.01 4.32
N ALA A 572 -35.22 -22.99 3.45
CA ALA A 572 -36.16 -23.36 2.39
C ALA A 572 -37.52 -23.78 2.94
N ASN A 573 -37.52 -24.63 3.99
CA ASN A 573 -38.74 -25.08 4.66
C ASN A 573 -39.50 -23.95 5.33
N ARG A 574 -38.83 -22.99 5.91
CA ARG A 574 -39.45 -21.83 6.53
C ARG A 574 -40.12 -20.93 5.48
N LEU A 575 -39.36 -20.60 4.42
CA LEU A 575 -39.88 -19.73 3.34
C LEU A 575 -41.08 -20.37 2.58
N SER A 576 -41.16 -21.70 2.51
CA SER A 576 -42.31 -22.40 1.91
C SER A 576 -43.57 -22.40 2.79
N ARG A 577 -43.45 -22.17 4.10
CA ARG A 577 -44.58 -22.19 5.07
C ARG A 577 -45.12 -20.80 5.41
N GLU A 578 -44.25 -19.78 5.34
CA GLU A 578 -44.63 -18.38 5.68
C GLU A 578 -45.18 -17.71 4.42
N THR A 579 -46.48 -17.46 4.39
CA THR A 579 -47.19 -16.65 3.37
C THR A 579 -47.09 -15.14 3.65
N GLU A 580 -46.53 -14.74 4.79
CA GLU A 580 -46.36 -13.34 5.19
C GLU A 580 -44.88 -12.94 5.14
N SER A 581 -44.66 -11.67 4.82
CA SER A 581 -43.31 -11.07 4.76
C SER A 581 -42.54 -11.37 6.05
N LEU A 582 -41.31 -11.89 5.88
CA LEU A 582 -40.39 -12.10 6.98
C LEU A 582 -40.22 -10.83 7.83
N PRO A 583 -40.12 -10.95 9.15
CA PRO A 583 -39.94 -9.78 9.99
C PRO A 583 -38.67 -9.03 9.57
N LEU A 584 -38.80 -7.71 9.35
CA LEU A 584 -37.71 -6.75 9.12
C LEU A 584 -36.59 -6.74 10.22
N GLY A 585 -36.64 -7.73 11.14
CA GLY A 585 -35.85 -7.74 12.36
C GLY A 585 -34.34 -7.77 12.20
N LEU A 586 -33.80 -8.44 11.16
CA LEU A 586 -32.34 -8.54 10.98
C LEU A 586 -31.75 -7.16 10.59
N GLY A 587 -32.32 -6.51 9.60
CA GLY A 587 -31.85 -5.20 9.13
C GLY A 587 -32.07 -4.10 10.17
N GLN A 588 -33.21 -4.13 10.92
CA GLN A 588 -33.44 -3.15 11.97
C GLN A 588 -32.43 -3.26 13.11
N ARG A 589 -32.16 -4.45 13.63
CA ARG A 589 -31.16 -4.68 14.68
C ARG A 589 -29.75 -4.32 14.20
N TYR A 590 -29.45 -4.59 12.93
CA TYR A 590 -28.19 -4.17 12.31
C TYR A 590 -28.07 -2.63 12.32
N ASN A 591 -29.11 -1.92 11.86
CA ASN A 591 -29.11 -0.46 11.77
C ASN A 591 -28.96 0.24 13.13
N GLU A 592 -29.45 -0.34 14.21
CA GLU A 592 -29.30 0.22 15.56
C GLU A 592 -27.84 0.37 15.97
N ILE A 593 -26.94 -0.51 15.47
CA ILE A 593 -25.53 -0.56 15.90
C ILE A 593 -24.57 -0.09 14.80
N PHE A 594 -24.86 -0.39 13.53
CA PHE A 594 -23.89 -0.26 12.42
C PHE A 594 -24.33 0.72 11.33
N SER A 595 -25.43 1.47 11.54
CA SER A 595 -25.80 2.55 10.62
C SER A 595 -24.76 3.69 10.63
N THR A 596 -24.73 4.49 9.56
CA THR A 596 -23.88 5.68 9.50
C THR A 596 -24.11 6.63 10.67
N THR A 597 -25.35 6.73 11.18
CA THR A 597 -25.69 7.54 12.35
C THR A 597 -25.08 6.96 13.63
N ALA A 598 -25.26 5.67 13.88
CA ALA A 598 -24.72 5.02 15.08
C ALA A 598 -23.18 5.09 15.11
N ILE A 599 -22.53 4.76 14.00
CA ILE A 599 -21.07 4.80 13.87
C ILE A 599 -20.55 6.24 13.94
N GLY A 600 -21.25 7.19 13.34
CA GLY A 600 -20.90 8.60 13.43
C GLY A 600 -20.84 9.13 14.86
N VAL A 601 -21.75 8.69 15.73
CA VAL A 601 -21.73 9.02 17.18
C VAL A 601 -20.46 8.46 17.83
N VAL A 602 -20.08 7.22 17.52
CA VAL A 602 -18.86 6.60 18.06
C VAL A 602 -17.61 7.34 17.58
N TYR A 603 -17.54 7.69 16.30
CA TYR A 603 -16.44 8.49 15.75
C TYR A 603 -16.33 9.85 16.45
N ARG A 604 -17.46 10.58 16.56
CA ARG A 604 -17.48 11.90 17.20
C ARG A 604 -16.99 11.85 18.63
N ARG A 605 -17.40 10.85 19.40
CA ARG A 605 -16.95 10.65 20.79
C ARG A 605 -15.42 10.43 20.82
N ARG A 606 -14.89 9.51 20.03
CA ARG A 606 -13.44 9.22 20.03
C ARG A 606 -12.62 10.42 19.59
N ILE A 607 -13.04 11.14 18.57
CA ILE A 607 -12.35 12.34 18.07
C ILE A 607 -12.36 13.45 19.12
N ALA A 608 -13.46 13.62 19.85
CA ALA A 608 -13.55 14.58 20.95
C ALA A 608 -12.58 14.22 22.09
N ASP A 609 -12.50 12.93 22.48
CA ASP A 609 -11.57 12.44 23.49
C ASP A 609 -10.11 12.72 23.09
N LEU A 610 -9.75 12.50 21.82
CA LEU A 610 -8.40 12.77 21.30
C LEU A 610 -8.02 14.26 21.37
N ILE A 611 -8.97 15.14 21.07
CA ILE A 611 -8.73 16.58 21.14
C ILE A 611 -8.56 17.05 22.59
N GLU A 612 -9.32 16.46 23.51
CA GLU A 612 -9.16 16.76 24.94
C GLU A 612 -7.80 16.30 25.50
N LEU A 613 -7.34 15.11 25.08
CA LEU A 613 -6.02 14.60 25.41
C LEU A 613 -4.91 15.53 24.88
N LYS A 614 -5.02 15.99 23.63
CA LYS A 614 -4.05 16.95 23.03
C LYS A 614 -4.03 18.32 23.70
N ARG A 615 -5.12 18.75 24.32
CA ARG A 615 -5.18 20.04 25.07
C ARG A 615 -4.51 19.94 26.43
N LYS A 616 -4.41 18.72 27.00
CA LYS A 616 -3.81 18.48 28.33
C LYS A 616 -2.33 18.10 28.25
N SER A 617 -1.82 17.68 27.07
CA SER A 617 -0.40 17.41 26.78
C SER A 617 0.28 18.64 26.19
#